data_35372c8f257c2685c2d22133bf4d0b3a
#
_entry.id   35372c8f257c2685c2d22133bf4d0b3a
#
_cell.length_a   1.000
_cell.length_b   1.000
_cell.length_c   1.000
_cell.angle_alpha   90.00
_cell.angle_beta   90.00
_cell.angle_gamma   90.00
#
_symmetry.space_group_name_H-M   'P 1'
#
loop_
_entity.id
_entity.type
_entity.pdbx_description
1 polymer ?
#
loop_
_entity_poly.entity_id
_entity_poly.type
_entity_poly.pdbx_seq_one_letter_code
_entity_poly.pdbx_strand_id
1 'polypeptide(L)'
;LAYSKWCKTNKKIYINKLMDKKFTPFLKPNEVLLDEQIDHLREKSDLKGIGLLAHAWMIILLSIFIFSIFPNIFTFIAAVLIIAGRQLGLAILMHEGAHGLITNSSKLNNSLSQWVCAFPVWSDTYGYRHYHLAHHRNTQLEDDPDLSLSKPFPVEKKSMLRKVLRDIFGVSGLVQRYELIFKTLLKSDTRKNDGKKISGFESRNTLYGIL
;
A
#
# COMPACT_ATOMS: atom_id res chain seq x y z
N LEU A 1 -25.99 0.25 -29.52
CA LEU A 1 -27.27 1.01 -29.28
C LEU A 1 -27.92 0.67 -27.95
N ALA A 2 -27.90 -0.59 -27.49
CA ALA A 2 -28.51 -1.00 -26.21
C ALA A 2 -27.71 -0.46 -24.99
N TYR A 3 -26.39 -0.46 -25.02
CA TYR A 3 -25.52 0.01 -23.96
C TYR A 3 -25.64 1.52 -23.71
N SER A 4 -25.77 2.34 -24.78
CA SER A 4 -25.92 3.79 -24.64
C SER A 4 -27.28 4.21 -24.06
N LYS A 5 -28.35 3.44 -24.37
CA LYS A 5 -29.70 3.65 -23.85
C LYS A 5 -29.79 3.25 -22.36
N TRP A 6 -29.15 2.13 -21.99
CA TRP A 6 -29.00 1.66 -20.61
C TRP A 6 -28.24 2.66 -19.73
N CYS A 7 -27.11 3.20 -20.22
CA CYS A 7 -26.31 4.19 -19.51
C CYS A 7 -27.05 5.51 -19.24
N LYS A 8 -27.87 5.99 -20.21
CA LYS A 8 -28.67 7.21 -20.05
C LYS A 8 -29.81 7.04 -19.06
N THR A 9 -30.49 5.91 -19.06
CA THR A 9 -31.62 5.64 -18.17
C THR A 9 -31.16 5.45 -16.72
N ASN A 10 -30.08 4.69 -16.52
CA ASN A 10 -29.56 4.47 -15.20
C ASN A 10 -28.87 5.72 -14.60
N LYS A 11 -28.24 6.57 -15.43
CA LYS A 11 -27.70 7.85 -14.98
C LYS A 11 -28.80 8.79 -14.45
N LYS A 12 -29.99 8.80 -15.04
CA LYS A 12 -31.10 9.63 -14.59
C LYS A 12 -31.73 9.11 -13.29
N ILE A 13 -31.87 7.79 -13.16
CA ILE A 13 -32.32 7.14 -11.90
C ILE A 13 -31.31 7.39 -10.79
N TYR A 14 -30.02 7.31 -11.10
CA TYR A 14 -28.92 7.53 -10.16
C TYR A 14 -28.89 8.98 -9.65
N ILE A 15 -29.00 9.96 -10.54
CA ILE A 15 -29.01 11.40 -10.17
C ILE A 15 -30.25 11.73 -9.31
N ASN A 16 -31.42 11.21 -9.63
CA ASN A 16 -32.63 11.45 -8.84
C ASN A 16 -32.53 10.80 -7.45
N LYS A 17 -31.88 9.62 -7.32
CA LYS A 17 -31.67 8.94 -6.04
C LYS A 17 -30.63 9.66 -5.17
N LEU A 18 -29.66 10.36 -5.78
CA LEU A 18 -28.69 11.22 -5.10
C LEU A 18 -29.33 12.52 -4.58
N MET A 19 -30.32 13.07 -5.30
CA MET A 19 -30.99 14.32 -4.91
C MET A 19 -32.01 14.13 -3.78
N ASP A 20 -32.57 12.94 -3.63
CA ASP A 20 -33.59 12.62 -2.60
C ASP A 20 -33.02 12.11 -1.26
N LYS A 21 -31.76 11.67 -1.22
CA LYS A 21 -31.10 11.26 0.03
C LYS A 21 -30.39 12.43 0.68
N LYS A 22 -30.65 12.68 1.96
CA LYS A 22 -29.74 13.41 2.84
C LYS A 22 -28.33 12.90 2.55
N PHE A 23 -27.45 13.80 2.13
CA PHE A 23 -26.08 13.51 1.69
C PHE A 23 -25.38 12.58 2.70
N THR A 24 -25.33 11.31 2.38
CA THR A 24 -24.45 10.35 3.05
C THR A 24 -23.18 10.29 2.21
N PRO A 25 -22.01 10.65 2.73
CA PRO A 25 -20.77 10.79 1.96
C PRO A 25 -20.27 9.45 1.38
N PHE A 26 -20.90 8.33 1.76
CA PHE A 26 -20.47 7.00 1.36
C PHE A 26 -21.62 6.20 0.76
N LEU A 27 -21.55 5.95 -0.55
CA LEU A 27 -22.42 4.99 -1.22
C LEU A 27 -21.87 3.58 -1.03
N LYS A 28 -22.74 2.65 -0.66
CA LYS A 28 -22.35 1.24 -0.61
C LYS A 28 -22.24 0.68 -2.05
N PRO A 29 -21.32 -0.28 -2.32
CA PRO A 29 -21.16 -0.87 -3.65
C PRO A 29 -22.48 -1.38 -4.25
N ASN A 30 -23.33 -2.02 -3.47
CA ASN A 30 -24.63 -2.54 -3.89
C ASN A 30 -25.70 -1.46 -4.18
N GLU A 31 -25.43 -0.20 -3.88
CA GLU A 31 -26.27 0.92 -4.27
C GLU A 31 -25.93 1.42 -5.69
N VAL A 32 -24.77 1.04 -6.21
CA VAL A 32 -24.21 1.54 -7.49
C VAL A 32 -24.07 0.43 -8.52
N LEU A 33 -23.72 -0.79 -8.08
CA LEU A 33 -23.43 -1.94 -8.91
C LEU A 33 -24.42 -3.07 -8.62
N LEU A 34 -24.66 -3.92 -9.61
CA LEU A 34 -25.38 -5.19 -9.43
C LEU A 34 -24.50 -6.19 -8.67
N ASP A 35 -25.10 -7.09 -7.91
CA ASP A 35 -24.37 -8.10 -7.13
C ASP A 35 -23.44 -8.95 -8.02
N GLU A 36 -23.89 -9.35 -9.21
CA GLU A 36 -23.08 -10.07 -10.20
C GLU A 36 -21.82 -9.28 -10.62
N GLN A 37 -21.95 -7.96 -10.77
CA GLN A 37 -20.80 -7.10 -11.10
C GLN A 37 -19.83 -6.98 -9.92
N ILE A 38 -20.35 -6.93 -8.69
CA ILE A 38 -19.57 -6.89 -7.48
C ILE A 38 -18.79 -8.20 -7.32
N ASP A 39 -19.43 -9.34 -7.54
CA ASP A 39 -18.80 -10.65 -7.43
C ASP A 39 -17.70 -10.82 -8.48
N HIS A 40 -17.95 -10.43 -9.73
CA HIS A 40 -16.93 -10.46 -10.79
C HIS A 40 -15.72 -9.55 -10.47
N LEU A 41 -15.94 -8.36 -9.91
CA LEU A 41 -14.88 -7.44 -9.51
C LEU A 41 -14.07 -7.95 -8.29
N ARG A 42 -14.64 -8.86 -7.49
CA ARG A 42 -14.00 -9.49 -6.33
C ARG A 42 -13.26 -10.78 -6.65
N GLU A 43 -13.35 -11.28 -7.88
CA GLU A 43 -12.63 -12.49 -8.28
C GLU A 43 -11.13 -12.32 -8.11
N LYS A 44 -10.52 -13.26 -7.40
CA LYS A 44 -9.08 -13.33 -7.16
C LYS A 44 -8.47 -14.50 -7.92
N SER A 45 -7.24 -14.32 -8.37
CA SER A 45 -6.48 -15.37 -9.04
C SER A 45 -5.13 -15.56 -8.35
N ASP A 46 -4.95 -16.71 -7.72
CA ASP A 46 -3.68 -17.09 -7.07
C ASP A 46 -2.52 -17.06 -8.07
N LEU A 47 -2.76 -17.54 -9.30
CA LEU A 47 -1.75 -17.55 -10.35
C LEU A 47 -1.27 -16.13 -10.71
N LYS A 48 -2.19 -15.17 -10.83
CA LYS A 48 -1.84 -13.77 -11.11
C LYS A 48 -1.09 -13.14 -9.92
N GLY A 49 -1.57 -13.35 -8.71
CA GLY A 49 -0.95 -12.80 -7.51
C GLY A 49 0.48 -13.34 -7.30
N ILE A 50 0.65 -14.65 -7.38
CA ILE A 50 1.97 -15.30 -7.26
C ILE A 50 2.86 -14.91 -8.46
N GLY A 51 2.31 -14.84 -9.67
CA GLY A 51 3.03 -14.40 -10.86
C GLY A 51 3.60 -12.98 -10.74
N LEU A 52 2.85 -12.04 -10.16
CA LEU A 52 3.32 -10.68 -9.89
C LEU A 52 4.48 -10.66 -8.87
N LEU A 53 4.40 -11.49 -7.83
CA LEU A 53 5.50 -11.65 -6.87
C LEU A 53 6.74 -12.22 -7.53
N ALA A 54 6.58 -13.31 -8.28
CA ALA A 54 7.69 -13.95 -9.00
C ALA A 54 8.33 -12.99 -10.00
N HIS A 55 7.54 -12.23 -10.75
CA HIS A 55 8.02 -11.20 -11.68
C HIS A 55 8.83 -10.11 -10.96
N ALA A 56 8.36 -9.59 -9.82
CA ALA A 56 9.08 -8.55 -9.08
C ALA A 56 10.44 -9.06 -8.61
N TRP A 57 10.49 -10.26 -8.01
CA TRP A 57 11.72 -10.88 -7.52
C TRP A 57 12.66 -11.30 -8.65
N MET A 58 12.14 -11.83 -9.75
CA MET A 58 12.95 -12.19 -10.91
C MET A 58 13.73 -10.97 -11.44
N ILE A 59 13.09 -9.80 -11.53
CA ILE A 59 13.78 -8.58 -11.99
C ILE A 59 14.83 -8.12 -10.98
N ILE A 60 14.57 -8.20 -9.67
CA ILE A 60 15.55 -7.87 -8.61
C ILE A 60 16.78 -8.80 -8.76
N LEU A 61 16.55 -10.11 -8.79
CA LEU A 61 17.62 -11.09 -8.87
C LEU A 61 18.42 -10.96 -10.18
N LEU A 62 17.74 -10.73 -11.30
CA LEU A 62 18.39 -10.51 -12.60
C LEU A 62 19.26 -9.24 -12.59
N SER A 63 18.79 -8.16 -11.96
CA SER A 63 19.57 -6.92 -11.83
C SER A 63 20.85 -7.12 -11.01
N ILE A 64 20.74 -7.86 -9.90
CA ILE A 64 21.91 -8.23 -9.07
C ILE A 64 22.87 -9.12 -9.87
N PHE A 65 22.35 -10.12 -10.58
CA PHE A 65 23.12 -11.04 -11.39
C PHE A 65 23.90 -10.31 -12.50
N ILE A 66 23.24 -9.42 -13.26
CA ILE A 66 23.88 -8.63 -14.31
C ILE A 66 25.02 -7.78 -13.72
N PHE A 67 24.77 -7.11 -12.59
CA PHE A 67 25.81 -6.34 -11.94
C PHE A 67 26.97 -7.22 -11.45
N SER A 68 26.71 -8.41 -10.95
CA SER A 68 27.76 -9.33 -10.48
C SER A 68 28.66 -9.83 -11.60
N ILE A 69 28.15 -9.99 -12.83
CA ILE A 69 28.95 -10.41 -14.00
C ILE A 69 29.68 -9.22 -14.64
N PHE A 70 29.05 -8.05 -14.68
CA PHE A 70 29.58 -6.84 -15.31
C PHE A 70 29.69 -5.69 -14.31
N PRO A 71 30.58 -5.78 -13.28
CA PRO A 71 30.65 -4.79 -12.21
C PRO A 71 31.29 -3.48 -12.72
N ASN A 72 30.46 -2.51 -13.04
CA ASN A 72 30.86 -1.16 -13.44
C ASN A 72 29.81 -0.13 -12.98
N ILE A 73 30.14 1.16 -13.08
CA ILE A 73 29.29 2.24 -12.59
C ILE A 73 27.92 2.28 -13.30
N PHE A 74 27.85 1.93 -14.58
CA PHE A 74 26.59 1.96 -15.32
C PHE A 74 25.65 0.84 -14.90
N THR A 75 26.16 -0.39 -14.77
CA THR A 75 25.39 -1.53 -14.28
C THR A 75 25.00 -1.37 -12.82
N PHE A 76 25.85 -0.74 -12.00
CA PHE A 76 25.50 -0.36 -10.62
C PHE A 76 24.32 0.60 -10.57
N ILE A 77 24.39 1.71 -11.30
CA ILE A 77 23.32 2.71 -11.34
C ILE A 77 22.03 2.10 -11.89
N ALA A 78 22.12 1.31 -12.97
CA ALA A 78 20.96 0.62 -13.52
C ALA A 78 20.32 -0.34 -12.51
N ALA A 79 21.13 -1.16 -11.82
CA ALA A 79 20.63 -2.07 -10.79
C ALA A 79 19.94 -1.32 -9.64
N VAL A 80 20.54 -0.23 -9.14
CA VAL A 80 19.94 0.59 -8.08
C VAL A 80 18.59 1.14 -8.49
N LEU A 81 18.46 1.71 -9.69
CA LEU A 81 17.21 2.27 -10.19
C LEU A 81 16.14 1.20 -10.39
N ILE A 82 16.49 0.06 -10.97
CA ILE A 82 15.56 -1.05 -11.21
C ILE A 82 15.10 -1.64 -9.88
N ILE A 83 16.02 -1.91 -8.96
CA ILE A 83 15.70 -2.48 -7.64
C ILE A 83 14.83 -1.50 -6.83
N ALA A 84 15.14 -0.21 -6.84
CA ALA A 84 14.31 0.80 -6.17
C ALA A 84 12.87 0.79 -6.70
N GLY A 85 12.70 0.73 -8.03
CA GLY A 85 11.37 0.59 -8.64
C GLY A 85 10.66 -0.72 -8.25
N ARG A 86 11.40 -1.83 -8.11
CA ARG A 86 10.84 -3.12 -7.66
C ARG A 86 10.50 -3.13 -6.18
N GLN A 87 11.27 -2.45 -5.33
CA GLN A 87 10.91 -2.26 -3.92
C GLN A 87 9.58 -1.52 -3.76
N LEU A 88 9.33 -0.48 -4.56
CA LEU A 88 8.01 0.15 -4.62
C LEU A 88 6.94 -0.85 -5.07
N GLY A 89 7.22 -1.68 -6.08
CA GLY A 89 6.33 -2.76 -6.52
C GLY A 89 6.00 -3.75 -5.40
N LEU A 90 6.99 -4.15 -4.58
CA LEU A 90 6.76 -5.02 -3.41
C LEU A 90 5.91 -4.32 -2.34
N ALA A 91 6.09 -3.01 -2.13
CA ALA A 91 5.25 -2.24 -1.22
C ALA A 91 3.79 -2.17 -1.70
N ILE A 92 3.56 -2.05 -3.01
CA ILE A 92 2.22 -2.13 -3.62
C ILE A 92 1.62 -3.53 -3.44
N LEU A 93 2.40 -4.60 -3.65
CA LEU A 93 1.93 -5.96 -3.42
C LEU A 93 1.65 -6.25 -1.93
N MET A 94 2.42 -5.66 -1.02
CA MET A 94 2.11 -5.68 0.42
C MET A 94 0.76 -5.00 0.70
N HIS A 95 0.49 -3.86 0.07
CA HIS A 95 -0.81 -3.16 0.15
C HIS A 95 -1.95 -4.07 -0.32
N GLU A 96 -1.81 -4.73 -1.49
CA GLU A 96 -2.79 -5.72 -1.96
C GLU A 96 -2.95 -6.88 -0.97
N GLY A 97 -1.85 -7.34 -0.38
CA GLY A 97 -1.85 -8.35 0.69
C GLY A 97 -2.56 -7.88 1.97
N ALA A 98 -2.50 -6.58 2.29
CA ALA A 98 -3.26 -6.01 3.40
C ALA A 98 -4.78 -6.08 3.15
N HIS A 99 -5.22 -5.96 1.91
CA HIS A 99 -6.60 -6.20 1.48
C HIS A 99 -6.96 -7.69 1.30
N GLY A 100 -5.98 -8.59 1.38
CA GLY A 100 -6.20 -10.02 1.16
C GLY A 100 -6.35 -10.40 -0.31
N LEU A 101 -5.73 -9.67 -1.22
CA LEU A 101 -5.94 -9.78 -2.67
C LEU A 101 -4.85 -10.54 -3.43
N ILE A 102 -3.75 -10.96 -2.77
CA ILE A 102 -2.68 -11.72 -3.45
C ILE A 102 -3.14 -13.14 -3.78
N THR A 103 -3.79 -13.83 -2.81
CA THR A 103 -4.30 -15.19 -3.00
C THR A 103 -5.64 -15.41 -2.31
N ASN A 104 -6.37 -16.46 -2.72
CA ASN A 104 -7.65 -16.86 -2.11
C ASN A 104 -7.46 -17.37 -0.68
N SER A 105 -6.37 -18.10 -0.41
CA SER A 105 -6.03 -18.57 0.92
C SER A 105 -5.53 -17.43 1.80
N SER A 106 -6.27 -17.09 2.86
CA SER A 106 -5.87 -16.02 3.80
C SER A 106 -4.53 -16.31 4.48
N LYS A 107 -4.20 -17.57 4.77
CA LYS A 107 -2.91 -17.96 5.35
C LYS A 107 -1.77 -17.70 4.37
N LEU A 108 -1.93 -18.13 3.12
CA LEU A 108 -0.94 -17.94 2.08
C LEU A 108 -0.77 -16.44 1.75
N ASN A 109 -1.88 -15.72 1.58
CA ASN A 109 -1.88 -14.27 1.37
C ASN A 109 -1.08 -13.54 2.46
N ASN A 110 -1.35 -13.83 3.73
CA ASN A 110 -0.68 -13.18 4.84
C ASN A 110 0.81 -13.54 4.89
N SER A 111 1.16 -14.80 4.64
CA SER A 111 2.55 -15.25 4.62
C SER A 111 3.34 -14.60 3.49
N LEU A 112 2.82 -14.63 2.26
CA LEU A 112 3.47 -14.01 1.10
C LEU A 112 3.59 -12.49 1.28
N SER A 113 2.53 -11.83 1.71
CA SER A 113 2.56 -10.40 1.96
C SER A 113 3.59 -10.01 3.03
N GLN A 114 3.69 -10.77 4.11
CA GLN A 114 4.62 -10.47 5.20
C GLN A 114 6.07 -10.75 4.82
N TRP A 115 6.36 -11.99 4.37
CA TRP A 115 7.74 -12.44 4.19
C TRP A 115 8.34 -12.04 2.84
N VAL A 116 7.53 -12.00 1.80
CA VAL A 116 8.00 -11.80 0.42
C VAL A 116 7.84 -10.35 -0.04
N CYS A 117 6.90 -9.58 0.57
CA CYS A 117 6.66 -8.20 0.20
C CYS A 117 7.11 -7.21 1.29
N ALA A 118 6.61 -7.36 2.52
CA ALA A 118 6.81 -6.36 3.58
C ALA A 118 8.25 -6.33 4.11
N PHE A 119 8.79 -7.45 4.53
CA PHE A 119 10.13 -7.51 5.11
C PHE A 119 11.23 -6.99 4.18
N PRO A 120 11.24 -7.33 2.87
CA PRO A 120 12.26 -6.80 1.95
C PRO A 120 12.24 -5.27 1.80
N VAL A 121 11.15 -4.63 2.16
CA VAL A 121 11.00 -3.16 2.15
C VAL A 121 10.95 -2.55 3.56
N TRP A 122 11.37 -3.34 4.56
CA TRP A 122 11.43 -2.92 5.97
C TRP A 122 10.07 -2.44 6.49
N SER A 123 9.03 -3.22 6.21
CA SER A 123 7.66 -2.94 6.61
C SER A 123 7.00 -4.16 7.26
N ASP A 124 5.80 -3.98 7.78
CA ASP A 124 4.98 -5.02 8.40
C ASP A 124 3.56 -4.97 7.85
N THR A 125 3.12 -6.04 7.20
CA THR A 125 1.78 -6.13 6.59
C THR A 125 0.67 -5.98 7.62
N TYR A 126 0.83 -6.52 8.83
CA TYR A 126 -0.24 -6.50 9.83
C TYR A 126 -0.42 -5.10 10.42
N GLY A 127 0.67 -4.44 10.79
CA GLY A 127 0.63 -3.06 11.25
C GLY A 127 0.13 -2.10 10.16
N TYR A 128 0.62 -2.29 8.93
CA TYR A 128 0.16 -1.54 7.78
C TYR A 128 -1.34 -1.74 7.50
N ARG A 129 -1.83 -2.98 7.53
CA ARG A 129 -3.26 -3.29 7.34
C ARG A 129 -4.14 -2.53 8.31
N HIS A 130 -3.77 -2.52 9.59
CA HIS A 130 -4.55 -1.83 10.62
C HIS A 130 -4.64 -0.33 10.35
N TYR A 131 -3.50 0.29 10.07
CA TYR A 131 -3.38 1.70 9.70
C TYR A 131 -4.17 2.02 8.42
N HIS A 132 -3.95 1.24 7.36
CA HIS A 132 -4.51 1.45 6.03
C HIS A 132 -6.03 1.27 5.98
N LEU A 133 -6.57 0.28 6.66
CA LEU A 133 -8.03 0.11 6.77
C LEU A 133 -8.69 1.22 7.61
N ALA A 134 -7.96 1.82 8.56
CA ALA A 134 -8.44 3.01 9.25
C ALA A 134 -8.49 4.22 8.30
N HIS A 135 -7.47 4.39 7.43
CA HIS A 135 -7.48 5.38 6.35
C HIS A 135 -8.69 5.20 5.43
N HIS A 136 -8.93 4.00 4.90
CA HIS A 136 -10.09 3.73 4.03
C HIS A 136 -11.44 4.05 4.70
N ARG A 137 -11.55 3.82 6.00
CA ARG A 137 -12.78 4.11 6.76
C ARG A 137 -13.00 5.60 6.97
N ASN A 138 -11.92 6.36 7.15
CA ASN A 138 -11.96 7.75 7.57
C ASN A 138 -11.37 8.71 6.53
N THR A 139 -11.26 8.28 5.26
CA THR A 139 -10.61 9.06 4.18
C THR A 139 -11.06 10.51 4.18
N GLN A 140 -10.10 11.43 4.33
CA GLN A 140 -10.27 12.89 4.39
C GLN A 140 -11.09 13.42 5.58
N LEU A 141 -11.41 12.57 6.58
CA LEU A 141 -11.99 13.00 7.85
C LEU A 141 -10.87 13.36 8.85
N GLU A 142 -11.25 13.95 9.99
CA GLU A 142 -10.28 14.34 11.04
C GLU A 142 -9.49 13.14 11.61
N ASP A 143 -10.13 11.98 11.67
CA ASP A 143 -9.53 10.73 12.16
C ASP A 143 -8.77 9.94 11.07
N ASP A 144 -8.61 10.51 9.86
CA ASP A 144 -7.84 9.87 8.79
C ASP A 144 -6.35 9.92 9.14
N PRO A 145 -5.68 8.76 9.32
CA PRO A 145 -4.26 8.73 9.62
C PRO A 145 -3.38 9.32 8.50
N ASP A 146 -3.87 9.38 7.25
CA ASP A 146 -3.17 9.96 6.11
C ASP A 146 -3.52 11.45 5.86
N LEU A 147 -4.37 12.05 6.68
CA LEU A 147 -4.77 13.45 6.52
C LEU A 147 -3.56 14.40 6.50
N SER A 148 -2.51 14.08 7.28
CA SER A 148 -1.27 14.86 7.32
C SER A 148 -0.52 14.90 5.98
N LEU A 149 -0.73 13.94 5.09
CA LEU A 149 -0.11 13.86 3.77
C LEU A 149 -0.82 14.78 2.76
N SER A 150 -2.13 14.93 2.88
CA SER A 150 -2.96 15.71 1.95
C SER A 150 -3.26 17.13 2.45
N LYS A 151 -3.42 17.34 3.76
CA LYS A 151 -3.78 18.61 4.39
C LYS A 151 -2.88 19.81 4.01
N PRO A 152 -1.55 19.66 3.81
CA PRO A 152 -0.71 20.79 3.41
C PRO A 152 -0.95 21.29 1.99
N PHE A 153 -1.66 20.55 1.13
CA PHE A 153 -1.87 20.95 -0.26
C PHE A 153 -3.07 21.90 -0.41
N PRO A 154 -2.99 22.88 -1.33
CA PRO A 154 -1.89 23.14 -2.26
C PRO A 154 -0.68 23.80 -1.59
N VAL A 155 0.53 23.42 -2.03
CA VAL A 155 1.79 23.99 -1.54
C VAL A 155 2.43 24.92 -2.59
N GLU A 156 3.27 25.84 -2.14
CA GLU A 156 4.06 26.69 -3.03
C GLU A 156 5.07 25.90 -3.88
N LYS A 157 5.35 26.37 -5.09
CA LYS A 157 6.33 25.73 -6.02
C LYS A 157 7.70 25.50 -5.37
N LYS A 158 8.19 26.46 -4.57
CA LYS A 158 9.47 26.33 -3.84
C LYS A 158 9.44 25.21 -2.82
N SER A 159 8.31 25.02 -2.12
CA SER A 159 8.14 23.94 -1.16
C SER A 159 8.09 22.57 -1.86
N MET A 160 7.39 22.49 -2.97
CA MET A 160 7.36 21.28 -3.80
C MET A 160 8.75 20.94 -4.34
N LEU A 161 9.49 21.90 -4.87
CA LEU A 161 10.85 21.66 -5.37
C LEU A 161 11.78 21.14 -4.27
N ARG A 162 11.74 21.73 -3.06
CA ARG A 162 12.52 21.23 -1.92
C ARG A 162 12.16 19.79 -1.55
N LYS A 163 10.86 19.44 -1.61
CA LYS A 163 10.41 18.07 -1.38
C LYS A 163 10.98 17.12 -2.43
N VAL A 164 10.84 17.46 -3.70
CA VAL A 164 11.34 16.66 -4.81
C VAL A 164 12.85 16.42 -4.69
N LEU A 165 13.63 17.47 -4.40
CA LEU A 165 15.08 17.34 -4.20
C LEU A 165 15.42 16.41 -3.02
N ARG A 166 14.75 16.54 -1.88
CA ARG A 166 14.96 15.63 -0.74
C ARG A 166 14.63 14.18 -1.09
N ASP A 167 13.59 13.98 -1.90
CA ASP A 167 13.17 12.63 -2.33
C ASP A 167 14.21 12.03 -3.30
N ILE A 168 14.68 12.81 -4.29
CA ILE A 168 15.71 12.38 -5.26
C ILE A 168 17.04 12.04 -4.57
N PHE A 169 17.46 12.84 -3.58
CA PHE A 169 18.67 12.57 -2.83
C PHE A 169 18.52 11.56 -1.69
N GLY A 170 17.35 10.91 -1.57
CA GLY A 170 17.08 9.88 -0.58
C GLY A 170 16.92 10.37 0.86
N VAL A 171 17.00 11.69 1.10
CA VAL A 171 16.92 12.28 2.45
C VAL A 171 15.60 11.94 3.12
N SER A 172 14.48 12.05 2.40
CA SER A 172 13.15 11.69 2.93
C SER A 172 13.07 10.22 3.31
N GLY A 173 13.62 9.33 2.48
CA GLY A 173 13.66 7.90 2.74
C GLY A 173 14.49 7.55 3.98
N LEU A 174 15.66 8.13 4.12
CA LEU A 174 16.54 7.93 5.29
C LEU A 174 15.85 8.40 6.59
N VAL A 175 15.25 9.59 6.58
CA VAL A 175 14.51 10.10 7.74
C VAL A 175 13.36 9.19 8.13
N GLN A 176 12.56 8.75 7.15
CA GLN A 176 11.44 7.84 7.41
C GLN A 176 11.92 6.49 7.98
N ARG A 177 13.02 5.92 7.47
CA ARG A 177 13.59 4.67 7.99
C ARG A 177 14.15 4.84 9.39
N TYR A 178 14.89 5.92 9.63
CA TYR A 178 15.37 6.26 10.97
C TYR A 178 14.21 6.37 11.98
N GLU A 179 13.16 7.12 11.64
CA GLU A 179 11.98 7.25 12.49
C GLU A 179 11.28 5.90 12.75
N LEU A 180 11.15 5.06 11.73
CA LEU A 180 10.55 3.75 11.86
C LEU A 180 11.34 2.87 12.83
N ILE A 181 12.66 2.78 12.65
CA ILE A 181 13.56 2.00 13.49
C ILE A 181 13.52 2.54 14.93
N PHE A 182 13.71 3.83 15.10
CA PHE A 182 13.76 4.47 16.41
C PHE A 182 12.44 4.35 17.17
N LYS A 183 11.31 4.60 16.51
CA LYS A 183 9.98 4.41 17.11
C LYS A 183 9.71 2.94 17.45
N THR A 184 10.19 2.00 16.64
CA THR A 184 10.03 0.56 16.91
C THR A 184 10.84 0.14 18.13
N LEU A 185 12.09 0.60 18.24
CA LEU A 185 12.97 0.29 19.37
C LEU A 185 12.49 0.95 20.69
N LEU A 186 12.11 2.23 20.65
CA LEU A 186 11.64 2.95 21.83
C LEU A 186 10.25 2.55 22.30
N LYS A 187 9.31 2.27 21.39
CA LYS A 187 7.96 1.81 21.77
C LYS A 187 7.93 0.44 22.42
N SER A 188 8.96 -0.36 22.23
CA SER A 188 9.14 -1.61 22.97
C SER A 188 9.19 -1.37 24.49
N ASP A 189 9.69 -0.21 24.94
CA ASP A 189 9.93 0.08 26.34
C ASP A 189 8.75 0.80 27.05
N THR A 190 7.96 1.59 26.35
CA THR A 190 6.89 2.41 26.94
C THR A 190 5.52 1.74 27.01
N ARG A 191 5.33 0.54 26.47
CA ARG A 191 4.05 -0.18 26.40
C ARG A 191 3.65 -0.94 27.68
N LYS A 192 4.32 -0.72 28.79
CA LYS A 192 3.94 -1.34 30.08
C LYS A 192 2.74 -0.69 30.78
N ASN A 193 2.27 0.49 30.36
CA ASN A 193 1.32 1.28 31.16
C ASN A 193 -0.10 1.48 30.61
N ASP A 194 -0.39 1.21 29.33
CA ASP A 194 -1.74 1.41 28.80
C ASP A 194 -2.39 0.09 28.38
N GLY A 195 -3.12 -0.54 29.27
CA GLY A 195 -3.85 -1.81 29.21
C GLY A 195 -4.54 -2.28 27.90
N LYS A 196 -4.23 -1.70 26.74
CA LYS A 196 -4.57 -2.20 25.42
C LYS A 196 -3.41 -3.03 24.88
N LYS A 197 -3.51 -4.35 25.00
CA LYS A 197 -2.66 -5.31 24.25
C LYS A 197 -2.74 -5.06 22.75
N ILE A 198 -1.91 -4.18 22.22
CA ILE A 198 -1.51 -4.26 20.82
C ILE A 198 -0.60 -5.48 20.77
N SER A 199 -0.96 -6.48 19.96
CA SER A 199 -0.32 -7.80 20.02
C SER A 199 1.20 -7.66 19.89
N GLY A 200 1.97 -8.30 20.77
CA GLY A 200 3.44 -8.34 20.72
C GLY A 200 4.00 -8.99 19.45
N PHE A 201 3.12 -9.36 18.53
CA PHE A 201 3.38 -9.85 17.19
C PHE A 201 3.79 -8.73 16.22
N GLU A 202 3.19 -7.53 16.31
CA GLU A 202 3.52 -6.39 15.43
C GLU A 202 4.93 -5.88 15.66
N SER A 203 5.38 -5.76 16.91
CA SER A 203 6.75 -5.29 17.20
C SER A 203 7.82 -6.33 16.83
N ARG A 204 7.53 -7.64 16.96
CA ARG A 204 8.44 -8.72 16.57
C ARG A 204 8.59 -8.80 15.06
N ASN A 205 7.50 -8.69 14.30
CA ASN A 205 7.55 -8.77 12.83
C ASN A 205 8.34 -7.61 12.22
N THR A 206 8.21 -6.41 12.76
CA THR A 206 9.02 -5.27 12.31
C THR A 206 10.50 -5.46 12.66
N LEU A 207 10.80 -6.06 13.82
CA LEU A 207 12.17 -6.35 14.24
C LEU A 207 12.83 -7.41 13.31
N TYR A 208 12.10 -8.48 12.95
CA TYR A 208 12.60 -9.48 12.00
C TYR A 208 12.79 -8.95 10.58
N GLY A 209 12.09 -7.88 10.19
CA GLY A 209 12.30 -7.20 8.91
C GLY A 209 13.52 -6.27 8.91
N ILE A 210 14.07 -5.95 10.08
CA ILE A 210 15.25 -5.07 10.24
C ILE A 210 16.54 -5.90 10.36
N LEU A 211 16.46 -7.12 10.89
CA LEU A 211 17.57 -8.08 11.00
C LEU A 211 17.73 -8.89 9.73
#